data_f5c40a1a7ad431838c2fff4eb0b38743
#
_entry.id   f5c40a1a7ad431838c2fff4eb0b38743
#
_cell.length_a   1.000
_cell.length_b   1.000
_cell.length_c   1.000
_cell.angle_alpha   90.00
_cell.angle_beta   90.00
_cell.angle_gamma   90.00
#
_symmetry.space_group_name_H-M   'P 1'
#
loop_
_entity.id
_entity.type
_entity.pdbx_description
1 polymer ?
#
loop_
_entity_poly.entity_id
_entity_poly.type
_entity_poly.pdbx_seq_one_letter_code
_entity_poly.pdbx_strand_id
1 'polypeptide(L)'
;MDKPYLSLIQDVHFDPIFILGDHRSGTTLLYKLLTATGSFNFVSAYHVIRYNEILFNHIKQREDEARQALDELFRSLGLRDRIVDGVAVTPDLPEEYGFILPNAGYRPQLSPSNLPGFIELCKKVQFVSASDRPLLLKNPWDYLNFVYVKSAFPEARFIFIHRHPIHVINSQLRATRSLLSTRNAYVALIARWYAQLFRRPAQLFAMRLLFSSHFDLGLRIATRHVVRATTYFLQHVGSLPETDYVSVRYEDLCNDPEANVARILEFLDLKPMASMAYDTLIRPRPVDLLPEVARKRHKILQRLEPYCVYHSYHA
;
A
#
# COMPACT_ATOMS: atom_id res chain seq x y z
N MET A 1 22.47 12.82 1.55
CA MET A 1 22.51 14.24 1.17
C MET A 1 21.70 15.11 2.15
N ASP A 2 20.60 14.58 2.73
CA ASP A 2 19.70 15.36 3.59
C ASP A 2 20.24 15.71 4.98
N LYS A 3 21.26 15.00 5.51
CA LYS A 3 21.76 15.20 6.88
C LYS A 3 21.96 16.65 7.32
N PRO A 4 22.55 17.54 6.49
CA PRO A 4 22.74 18.95 6.87
C PRO A 4 21.45 19.76 7.02
N TYR A 5 20.33 19.24 6.50
CA TYR A 5 19.05 19.93 6.42
C TYR A 5 18.00 19.39 7.40
N LEU A 6 18.33 18.35 8.20
CA LEU A 6 17.37 17.73 9.13
C LEU A 6 16.86 18.70 10.21
N SER A 7 17.64 19.73 10.56
CA SER A 7 17.17 20.76 11.49
C SER A 7 15.97 21.55 10.96
N LEU A 8 15.81 21.66 9.63
CA LEU A 8 14.68 22.39 9.03
C LEU A 8 13.32 21.72 9.23
N ILE A 9 13.32 20.43 9.52
CA ILE A 9 12.09 19.66 9.70
C ILE A 9 11.78 19.33 11.16
N GLN A 10 12.52 19.85 12.14
CA GLN A 10 12.32 19.51 13.55
C GLN A 10 10.91 19.90 14.02
N ASP A 11 10.45 21.10 13.68
CA ASP A 11 9.16 21.66 14.07
C ASP A 11 8.04 21.44 13.03
N VAL A 12 8.29 20.63 12.00
CA VAL A 12 7.27 20.31 11.01
C VAL A 12 6.25 19.35 11.62
N HIS A 13 4.99 19.76 11.60
CA HIS A 13 3.83 18.94 11.98
C HIS A 13 3.20 18.32 10.74
N PHE A 14 2.53 17.19 10.90
CA PHE A 14 1.76 16.53 9.85
C PHE A 14 0.58 15.78 10.46
N ASP A 15 -0.54 15.77 9.76
CA ASP A 15 -1.76 15.05 10.15
C ASP A 15 -1.84 13.73 9.37
N PRO A 16 -1.53 12.58 9.99
CA PRO A 16 -1.45 11.33 9.30
C PRO A 16 -2.84 10.69 9.10
N ILE A 17 -3.15 10.33 7.85
CA ILE A 17 -4.31 9.53 7.49
C ILE A 17 -3.80 8.24 6.85
N PHE A 18 -4.19 7.08 7.40
CA PHE A 18 -3.68 5.80 6.94
C PHE A 18 -4.73 5.01 6.14
N ILE A 19 -4.39 4.64 4.91
CA ILE A 19 -5.12 3.62 4.15
C ILE A 19 -4.59 2.25 4.59
N LEU A 20 -5.47 1.45 5.17
CA LEU A 20 -5.19 0.13 5.70
C LEU A 20 -6.09 -0.93 5.04
N GLY A 21 -5.49 -2.03 4.69
CA GLY A 21 -6.16 -3.19 4.10
C GLY A 21 -5.11 -4.24 3.77
N ASP A 22 -5.50 -5.50 3.74
CA ASP A 22 -4.57 -6.57 3.39
C ASP A 22 -4.01 -6.37 1.96
N HIS A 23 -2.84 -6.92 1.71
CA HIS A 23 -2.28 -6.95 0.35
C HIS A 23 -3.32 -7.46 -0.65
N ARG A 24 -3.50 -6.74 -1.76
CA ARG A 24 -4.46 -7.07 -2.83
C ARG A 24 -5.94 -6.84 -2.49
N SER A 25 -6.25 -6.14 -1.41
CA SER A 25 -7.62 -5.70 -1.09
C SER A 25 -8.08 -4.47 -1.87
N GLY A 26 -7.22 -3.83 -2.66
CA GLY A 26 -7.56 -2.62 -3.42
C GLY A 26 -6.96 -1.32 -2.86
N THR A 27 -6.06 -1.40 -1.87
CA THR A 27 -5.39 -0.22 -1.27
C THR A 27 -4.73 0.69 -2.30
N THR A 28 -4.14 0.15 -3.37
CA THR A 28 -3.52 0.95 -4.43
C THR A 28 -4.55 1.74 -5.25
N LEU A 29 -5.71 1.14 -5.56
CA LEU A 29 -6.79 1.84 -6.26
C LEU A 29 -7.32 2.99 -5.39
N LEU A 30 -7.64 2.70 -4.13
CA LEU A 30 -8.13 3.70 -3.19
C LEU A 30 -7.12 4.84 -3.01
N TYR A 31 -5.83 4.53 -2.89
CA TYR A 31 -4.77 5.54 -2.76
C TYR A 31 -4.71 6.44 -4.00
N LYS A 32 -4.77 5.86 -5.20
CA LYS A 32 -4.85 6.63 -6.46
C LYS A 32 -6.07 7.54 -6.53
N LEU A 33 -7.24 7.02 -6.16
CA LEU A 33 -8.47 7.80 -6.19
C LEU A 33 -8.39 9.00 -5.23
N LEU A 34 -7.97 8.76 -3.99
CA LEU A 34 -7.89 9.81 -2.98
C LEU A 34 -6.80 10.85 -3.32
N THR A 35 -5.62 10.43 -3.78
CA THR A 35 -4.58 11.38 -4.18
C THR A 35 -4.98 12.22 -5.40
N ALA A 36 -5.77 11.67 -6.32
CA ALA A 36 -6.27 12.39 -7.49
C ALA A 36 -7.29 13.49 -7.13
N THR A 37 -7.91 13.45 -5.94
CA THR A 37 -8.78 14.55 -5.45
C THR A 37 -8.02 15.85 -5.21
N GLY A 38 -6.69 15.77 -5.10
CA GLY A 38 -5.84 16.91 -4.76
C GLY A 38 -5.90 17.35 -3.30
N SER A 39 -6.64 16.64 -2.44
CA SER A 39 -6.90 17.03 -1.05
C SER A 39 -5.83 16.57 -0.05
N PHE A 40 -4.80 15.88 -0.52
CA PHE A 40 -3.78 15.25 0.34
C PHE A 40 -2.36 15.52 -0.15
N ASN A 41 -1.42 15.62 0.79
CA ASN A 41 -0.03 15.31 0.56
C ASN A 41 0.15 13.79 0.65
N PHE A 42 1.14 13.23 -0.04
CA PHE A 42 1.34 11.77 -0.05
C PHE A 42 2.78 11.36 -0.35
N VAL A 43 3.11 10.14 0.05
CA VAL A 43 4.41 9.53 -0.28
C VAL A 43 4.37 9.03 -1.71
N SER A 44 5.31 9.46 -2.54
CA SER A 44 5.46 9.05 -3.95
C SER A 44 6.65 8.10 -4.16
N ALA A 45 6.74 7.51 -5.36
CA ALA A 45 7.90 6.73 -5.77
C ALA A 45 9.21 7.54 -5.69
N TYR A 46 9.16 8.84 -6.02
CA TYR A 46 10.30 9.75 -5.83
C TYR A 46 10.74 9.79 -4.36
N HIS A 47 9.81 9.97 -3.43
CA HIS A 47 10.13 10.04 -2.01
C HIS A 47 10.74 8.72 -1.48
N VAL A 48 10.28 7.57 -1.97
CA VAL A 48 10.81 6.25 -1.59
C VAL A 48 12.22 6.04 -2.17
N ILE A 49 12.42 6.32 -3.44
CA ILE A 49 13.68 6.04 -4.13
C ILE A 49 14.77 7.05 -3.77
N ARG A 50 14.38 8.31 -3.60
CA ARG A 50 15.28 9.45 -3.30
C ARG A 50 15.22 9.89 -1.83
N TYR A 51 14.83 9.01 -0.91
CA TYR A 51 14.62 9.29 0.51
C TYR A 51 15.73 10.14 1.17
N ASN A 52 16.98 9.91 0.81
CA ASN A 52 18.14 10.62 1.37
C ASN A 52 18.50 11.94 0.63
N GLU A 53 17.68 12.35 -0.34
CA GLU A 53 17.92 13.49 -1.23
C GLU A 53 16.72 14.45 -1.29
N ILE A 54 15.62 14.17 -0.56
CA ILE A 54 14.37 14.93 -0.63
C ILE A 54 14.62 16.40 -0.24
N LEU A 55 15.19 16.63 0.95
CA LEU A 55 15.47 17.98 1.43
C LEU A 55 16.56 18.68 0.60
N PHE A 56 17.62 17.95 0.26
CA PHE A 56 18.68 18.46 -0.59
C PHE A 56 18.14 18.99 -1.92
N ASN A 57 17.34 18.19 -2.61
CA ASN A 57 16.79 18.56 -3.91
C ASN A 57 15.85 19.77 -3.79
N HIS A 58 15.02 19.81 -2.74
CA HIS A 58 14.12 20.92 -2.46
C HIS A 58 14.88 22.23 -2.21
N ILE A 59 15.81 22.23 -1.26
CA ILE A 59 16.60 23.43 -0.91
C ILE A 59 17.45 23.93 -2.09
N LYS A 60 17.91 23.02 -2.92
CA LYS A 60 18.71 23.37 -4.11
C LYS A 60 17.86 23.63 -5.36
N GLN A 61 16.52 23.61 -5.23
CA GLN A 61 15.59 23.80 -6.35
C GLN A 61 15.84 22.83 -7.52
N ARG A 62 16.15 21.55 -7.19
CA ARG A 62 16.49 20.49 -8.13
C ARG A 62 15.49 19.35 -8.17
N GLU A 63 14.30 19.55 -7.61
CA GLU A 63 13.27 18.49 -7.56
C GLU A 63 12.85 18.06 -8.96
N ASP A 64 12.62 19.00 -9.87
CA ASP A 64 12.20 18.71 -11.25
C ASP A 64 13.29 17.92 -12.00
N GLU A 65 14.56 18.34 -11.85
CA GLU A 65 15.70 17.60 -12.43
C GLU A 65 15.78 16.17 -11.88
N ALA A 66 15.60 16.01 -10.57
CA ALA A 66 15.65 14.70 -9.91
C ALA A 66 14.48 13.80 -10.30
N ARG A 67 13.27 14.36 -10.49
CA ARG A 67 12.09 13.65 -11.00
C ARG A 67 12.28 13.26 -12.46
N GLN A 68 12.78 14.17 -13.30
CA GLN A 68 13.08 13.88 -14.70
C GLN A 68 14.13 12.77 -14.82
N ALA A 69 15.23 12.84 -14.07
CA ALA A 69 16.26 11.78 -14.05
C ALA A 69 15.71 10.43 -13.60
N LEU A 70 14.75 10.43 -12.65
CA LEU A 70 14.07 9.20 -12.23
C LEU A 70 13.14 8.65 -13.31
N ASP A 71 12.41 9.50 -14.02
CA ASP A 71 11.56 9.09 -15.14
C ASP A 71 12.38 8.52 -16.31
N GLU A 72 13.52 9.14 -16.62
CA GLU A 72 14.48 8.61 -17.61
C GLU A 72 15.04 7.24 -17.18
N LEU A 73 15.34 7.05 -15.89
CA LEU A 73 15.73 5.76 -15.36
C LEU A 73 14.61 4.72 -15.55
N PHE A 74 13.36 5.07 -15.26
CA PHE A 74 12.21 4.16 -15.48
C PHE A 74 12.10 3.77 -16.96
N ARG A 75 12.21 4.72 -17.87
CA ARG A 75 12.19 4.46 -19.33
C ARG A 75 13.36 3.58 -19.77
N SER A 76 14.57 3.85 -19.29
CA SER A 76 15.76 3.06 -19.62
C SER A 76 15.68 1.60 -19.15
N LEU A 77 14.94 1.36 -18.07
CA LEU A 77 14.63 0.02 -17.53
C LEU A 77 13.42 -0.63 -18.22
N GLY A 78 12.78 0.03 -19.19
CA GLY A 78 11.60 -0.44 -19.86
C GLY A 78 10.35 -0.48 -18.99
N LEU A 79 10.32 0.30 -17.90
CA LEU A 79 9.22 0.33 -16.94
C LEU A 79 8.08 1.22 -17.47
N ARG A 80 7.03 0.60 -17.96
CA ARG A 80 5.77 1.27 -18.34
C ARG A 80 4.75 1.21 -17.22
N ASP A 81 4.65 0.05 -16.58
CA ASP A 81 3.76 -0.21 -15.45
C ASP A 81 4.40 -1.17 -14.44
N ARG A 82 3.75 -1.35 -13.30
CA ARG A 82 4.24 -2.23 -12.22
C ARG A 82 4.02 -3.72 -12.51
N ILE A 83 3.45 -4.10 -13.66
CA ILE A 83 3.12 -5.48 -14.09
C ILE A 83 2.07 -6.13 -13.17
N VAL A 84 2.27 -6.08 -11.86
CA VAL A 84 1.44 -6.76 -10.84
C VAL A 84 0.01 -6.21 -10.78
N ASP A 85 -0.16 -4.91 -11.02
CA ASP A 85 -1.46 -4.21 -10.97
C ASP A 85 -1.74 -3.34 -12.20
N GLY A 86 -0.78 -3.25 -13.14
CA GLY A 86 -0.91 -2.46 -14.36
C GLY A 86 -0.96 -0.96 -14.12
N VAL A 87 -0.45 -0.50 -12.96
CA VAL A 87 -0.34 0.93 -12.64
C VAL A 87 0.89 1.51 -13.33
N ALA A 88 0.72 2.61 -14.08
CA ALA A 88 1.81 3.31 -14.73
C ALA A 88 2.88 3.75 -13.72
N VAL A 89 4.14 3.56 -14.07
CA VAL A 89 5.30 3.94 -13.23
C VAL A 89 5.72 5.35 -13.60
N THR A 90 5.59 6.26 -12.63
CA THR A 90 6.07 7.64 -12.71
C THR A 90 6.73 8.04 -11.39
N PRO A 91 7.55 9.09 -11.33
CA PRO A 91 8.09 9.61 -10.08
C PRO A 91 7.01 9.99 -9.06
N ASP A 92 5.85 10.45 -9.53
CA ASP A 92 4.71 10.90 -8.71
C ASP A 92 3.73 9.79 -8.37
N LEU A 93 4.01 8.54 -8.77
CA LEU A 93 3.20 7.40 -8.40
C LEU A 93 3.06 7.31 -6.87
N PRO A 94 1.82 7.33 -6.31
CA PRO A 94 1.60 7.13 -4.88
C PRO A 94 2.15 5.76 -4.42
N GLU A 95 3.07 5.75 -3.44
CA GLU A 95 3.81 4.55 -3.06
C GLU A 95 3.74 4.26 -1.55
N GLU A 96 4.03 3.02 -1.18
CA GLU A 96 3.99 2.52 0.17
C GLU A 96 5.22 2.96 0.98
N TYR A 97 5.01 3.63 2.11
CA TYR A 97 6.13 3.99 2.99
C TYR A 97 6.87 2.76 3.55
N GLY A 98 6.20 1.61 3.61
CA GLY A 98 6.78 0.36 4.08
C GLY A 98 8.02 -0.09 3.31
N PHE A 99 8.25 0.36 2.09
CA PHE A 99 9.47 0.01 1.33
C PHE A 99 10.74 0.66 1.87
N ILE A 100 10.65 1.79 2.56
CA ILE A 100 11.82 2.49 3.12
C ILE A 100 12.39 1.71 4.30
N LEU A 101 11.54 1.11 5.12
CA LEU A 101 11.89 0.46 6.37
C LEU A 101 12.83 -0.76 6.18
N PRO A 102 12.54 -1.75 5.29
CA PRO A 102 13.45 -2.84 5.00
C PRO A 102 14.76 -2.39 4.34
N ASN A 103 14.73 -1.30 3.57
CA ASN A 103 15.95 -0.75 2.97
C ASN A 103 16.89 -0.17 4.04
N ALA A 104 16.37 0.20 5.20
CA ALA A 104 17.12 0.61 6.38
C ALA A 104 17.40 -0.56 7.37
N GLY A 105 17.06 -1.82 7.00
CA GLY A 105 17.31 -2.99 7.82
C GLY A 105 16.18 -3.37 8.80
N TYR A 106 15.03 -2.72 8.72
CA TYR A 106 13.87 -2.99 9.58
C TYR A 106 12.83 -3.91 8.90
N ARG A 107 11.81 -4.31 9.67
CA ARG A 107 10.61 -4.92 9.09
C ARG A 107 9.76 -3.86 8.39
N PRO A 108 8.92 -4.24 7.40
CA PRO A 108 8.08 -3.28 6.68
C PRO A 108 6.91 -2.74 7.52
N GLN A 109 6.63 -3.31 8.68
CA GLN A 109 5.64 -2.85 9.65
C GLN A 109 6.25 -1.81 10.58
N LEU A 110 5.47 -0.82 10.99
CA LEU A 110 5.88 0.14 12.01
C LEU A 110 6.14 -0.54 13.35
N SER A 111 7.13 -0.03 14.05
CA SER A 111 7.58 -0.52 15.35
C SER A 111 8.35 0.59 16.07
N PRO A 112 8.56 0.51 17.39
CA PRO A 112 9.36 1.51 18.10
C PRO A 112 10.75 1.75 17.49
N SER A 113 11.36 0.70 16.93
CA SER A 113 12.71 0.78 16.36
C SER A 113 12.81 1.53 15.04
N ASN A 114 11.75 1.54 14.22
CA ASN A 114 11.74 2.21 12.91
C ASN A 114 10.87 3.48 12.86
N LEU A 115 10.12 3.75 13.92
CA LEU A 115 9.23 4.91 14.02
C LEU A 115 9.97 6.24 13.78
N PRO A 116 11.19 6.50 14.31
CA PRO A 116 11.89 7.74 14.03
C PRO A 116 12.16 7.98 12.54
N GLY A 117 12.56 6.94 11.80
CA GLY A 117 12.80 7.04 10.36
C GLY A 117 11.50 7.25 9.56
N PHE A 118 10.38 6.69 10.01
CA PHE A 118 9.07 6.95 9.42
C PHE A 118 8.62 8.40 9.67
N ILE A 119 8.78 8.90 10.89
CA ILE A 119 8.46 10.31 11.23
C ILE A 119 9.33 11.26 10.40
N GLU A 120 10.62 10.96 10.24
CA GLU A 120 11.51 11.75 9.38
C GLU A 120 11.00 11.80 7.93
N LEU A 121 10.55 10.66 7.36
CA LEU A 121 9.93 10.65 6.04
C LEU A 121 8.70 11.56 5.98
N CYS A 122 7.77 11.41 6.92
CA CYS A 122 6.54 12.20 6.95
C CYS A 122 6.82 13.70 7.02
N LYS A 123 7.74 14.10 7.90
CA LYS A 123 8.18 15.51 8.02
C LYS A 123 8.86 16.01 6.75
N LYS A 124 9.70 15.21 6.09
CA LYS A 124 10.30 15.58 4.81
C LYS A 124 9.24 15.82 3.75
N VAL A 125 8.31 14.88 3.59
CA VAL A 125 7.23 14.99 2.59
C VAL A 125 6.36 16.21 2.88
N GLN A 126 5.98 16.42 4.14
CA GLN A 126 5.17 17.59 4.53
C GLN A 126 5.92 18.91 4.27
N PHE A 127 7.20 18.98 4.59
CA PHE A 127 8.03 20.17 4.41
C PHE A 127 8.19 20.59 2.94
N VAL A 128 8.41 19.60 2.06
CA VAL A 128 8.58 19.89 0.62
C VAL A 128 7.24 20.06 -0.12
N SER A 129 6.13 19.72 0.51
CA SER A 129 4.80 19.91 -0.06
C SER A 129 4.38 21.38 0.07
N ALA A 130 3.87 21.96 -1.01
CA ALA A 130 3.51 23.38 -1.05
C ALA A 130 2.20 23.73 -0.28
N SER A 131 1.71 22.83 0.60
CA SER A 131 0.41 23.00 1.27
C SER A 131 0.35 22.28 2.60
N ASP A 132 -0.48 22.80 3.53
CA ASP A 132 -0.78 22.21 4.84
C ASP A 132 -1.85 21.08 4.77
N ARG A 133 -1.96 20.39 3.63
CA ARG A 133 -2.89 19.28 3.47
C ARG A 133 -2.47 18.11 4.36
N PRO A 134 -3.43 17.32 4.86
CA PRO A 134 -3.12 16.13 5.62
C PRO A 134 -2.32 15.13 4.78
N LEU A 135 -1.47 14.36 5.46
CA LEU A 135 -0.58 13.39 4.82
C LEU A 135 -1.27 12.03 4.70
N LEU A 136 -1.63 11.66 3.48
CA LEU A 136 -2.21 10.35 3.18
C LEU A 136 -1.10 9.31 3.03
N LEU A 137 -1.20 8.25 3.80
CA LEU A 137 -0.19 7.21 3.96
C LEU A 137 -0.79 5.84 3.65
N LYS A 138 -0.02 4.98 2.99
CA LYS A 138 -0.45 3.61 2.68
C LYS A 138 0.64 2.62 3.01
N ASN A 139 0.28 1.57 3.78
CA ASN A 139 1.14 0.42 4.01
C ASN A 139 0.32 -0.82 4.35
N PRO A 140 0.14 -1.78 3.42
CA PRO A 140 -0.63 -3.01 3.69
C PRO A 140 -0.06 -3.86 4.83
N TRP A 141 1.25 -3.78 5.10
CA TRP A 141 1.86 -4.51 6.21
C TRP A 141 1.34 -4.05 7.58
N ASP A 142 0.92 -2.79 7.73
CA ASP A 142 0.38 -2.26 8.98
C ASP A 142 -1.10 -2.55 9.20
N TYR A 143 -1.78 -3.22 8.26
CA TYR A 143 -3.15 -3.72 8.48
C TYR A 143 -3.24 -4.68 9.67
N LEU A 144 -2.20 -5.47 9.94
CA LEU A 144 -2.06 -6.35 11.12
C LEU A 144 -1.44 -5.62 12.33
N ASN A 145 -1.38 -4.29 12.30
CA ASN A 145 -0.63 -3.50 13.28
C ASN A 145 -1.30 -2.16 13.61
N PHE A 146 -2.54 -1.94 13.17
CA PHE A 146 -3.19 -0.63 13.30
C PHE A 146 -3.38 -0.16 14.74
N VAL A 147 -3.48 -1.07 15.71
CA VAL A 147 -3.54 -0.73 17.14
C VAL A 147 -2.25 -0.03 17.57
N TYR A 148 -1.09 -0.57 17.17
CA TYR A 148 0.19 0.10 17.42
C TYR A 148 0.30 1.44 16.69
N VAL A 149 -0.15 1.50 15.42
CA VAL A 149 -0.15 2.76 14.65
C VAL A 149 -0.99 3.81 15.38
N LYS A 150 -2.18 3.45 15.90
CA LYS A 150 -3.03 4.34 16.68
C LYS A 150 -2.35 4.78 17.98
N SER A 151 -1.66 3.88 18.67
CA SER A 151 -0.92 4.23 19.89
C SER A 151 0.24 5.19 19.64
N ALA A 152 0.91 5.06 18.47
CA ALA A 152 2.01 5.93 18.07
C ALA A 152 1.53 7.30 17.54
N PHE A 153 0.33 7.34 16.95
CA PHE A 153 -0.31 8.54 16.41
C PHE A 153 -1.77 8.62 16.90
N PRO A 154 -2.01 9.14 18.13
CA PRO A 154 -3.34 9.20 18.72
C PRO A 154 -4.36 9.96 17.87
N GLU A 155 -3.95 10.97 17.12
CA GLU A 155 -4.81 11.79 16.25
C GLU A 155 -5.01 11.19 14.85
N ALA A 156 -4.34 10.05 14.53
CA ALA A 156 -4.45 9.45 13.21
C ALA A 156 -5.86 8.96 12.91
N ARG A 157 -6.33 9.23 11.70
CA ARG A 157 -7.56 8.67 11.13
C ARG A 157 -7.24 7.54 10.16
N PHE A 158 -8.11 6.53 10.11
CA PHE A 158 -7.93 5.32 9.30
C PHE A 158 -9.00 5.17 8.23
N ILE A 159 -8.59 4.76 7.05
CA ILE A 159 -9.48 4.33 5.97
C ILE A 159 -9.21 2.86 5.75
N PHE A 160 -10.10 1.99 6.23
CA PHE A 160 -10.01 0.56 5.99
C PHE A 160 -10.65 0.20 4.66
N ILE A 161 -9.91 -0.54 3.81
CA ILE A 161 -10.47 -1.14 2.60
C ILE A 161 -10.50 -2.65 2.72
N HIS A 162 -11.69 -3.20 2.50
CA HIS A 162 -11.99 -4.61 2.56
C HIS A 162 -12.27 -5.16 1.16
N ARG A 163 -12.04 -6.44 0.98
CA ARG A 163 -12.36 -7.14 -0.26
C ARG A 163 -12.76 -8.57 0.06
N HIS A 164 -13.61 -9.16 -0.80
CA HIS A 164 -13.99 -10.55 -0.66
C HIS A 164 -12.74 -11.45 -0.49
N PRO A 165 -12.60 -12.18 0.63
CA PRO A 165 -11.32 -12.76 1.04
C PRO A 165 -10.81 -13.84 0.07
N ILE A 166 -11.71 -14.55 -0.62
CA ILE A 166 -11.30 -15.50 -1.66
C ILE A 166 -10.57 -14.80 -2.83
N HIS A 167 -11.02 -13.60 -3.19
CA HIS A 167 -10.39 -12.79 -4.23
C HIS A 167 -9.03 -12.25 -3.77
N VAL A 168 -8.90 -11.90 -2.48
CA VAL A 168 -7.63 -11.49 -1.88
C VAL A 168 -6.62 -12.63 -1.96
N ILE A 169 -6.96 -13.83 -1.48
CA ILE A 169 -6.10 -15.02 -1.51
C ILE A 169 -5.67 -15.34 -2.95
N ASN A 170 -6.63 -15.36 -3.88
CA ASN A 170 -6.37 -15.64 -5.29
C ASN A 170 -5.38 -14.61 -5.90
N SER A 171 -5.62 -13.32 -5.61
CA SER A 171 -4.77 -12.24 -6.12
C SER A 171 -3.37 -12.24 -5.50
N GLN A 172 -3.24 -12.56 -4.20
CA GLN A 172 -1.95 -12.71 -3.52
C GLN A 172 -1.12 -13.84 -4.14
N LEU A 173 -1.74 -15.00 -4.40
CA LEU A 173 -1.05 -16.12 -5.06
C LEU A 173 -0.57 -15.77 -6.47
N ARG A 174 -1.45 -15.17 -7.30
CA ARG A 174 -1.09 -14.72 -8.65
C ARG A 174 0.08 -13.72 -8.61
N ALA A 175 0.00 -12.72 -7.73
CA ALA A 175 1.04 -11.70 -7.59
C ALA A 175 2.37 -12.30 -7.13
N THR A 176 2.37 -13.18 -6.13
CA THR A 176 3.57 -13.85 -5.64
C THR A 176 4.22 -14.70 -6.73
N ARG A 177 3.43 -15.51 -7.45
CA ARG A 177 3.92 -16.32 -8.58
C ARG A 177 4.52 -15.46 -9.69
N SER A 178 3.85 -14.37 -10.06
CA SER A 178 4.35 -13.42 -11.06
C SER A 178 5.68 -12.80 -10.62
N LEU A 179 5.79 -12.34 -9.38
CA LEU A 179 7.02 -11.76 -8.83
C LEU A 179 8.17 -12.78 -8.73
N LEU A 180 7.87 -14.06 -8.51
CA LEU A 180 8.88 -15.11 -8.45
C LEU A 180 9.26 -15.64 -9.85
N SER A 181 8.38 -15.58 -10.84
CA SER A 181 8.64 -16.11 -12.21
C SER A 181 9.68 -15.28 -12.94
N THR A 182 9.52 -13.97 -12.92
CA THR A 182 10.41 -13.03 -13.63
C THR A 182 10.75 -11.89 -12.71
N ARG A 183 12.01 -11.42 -12.76
CA ARG A 183 12.47 -10.29 -11.96
C ARG A 183 11.72 -9.03 -12.39
N ASN A 184 10.90 -8.50 -11.50
CA ASN A 184 10.24 -7.21 -11.69
C ASN A 184 11.24 -6.08 -11.40
N ALA A 185 11.57 -5.30 -12.43
CA ALA A 185 12.61 -4.27 -12.30
C ALA A 185 12.18 -3.12 -11.37
N TYR A 186 10.89 -2.74 -11.35
CA TYR A 186 10.37 -1.72 -10.44
C TYR A 186 10.48 -2.17 -8.97
N VAL A 187 9.99 -3.37 -8.66
CA VAL A 187 10.05 -3.92 -7.30
C VAL A 187 11.51 -4.10 -6.85
N ALA A 188 12.41 -4.49 -7.77
CA ALA A 188 13.83 -4.61 -7.48
C ALA A 188 14.52 -3.25 -7.20
N LEU A 189 13.96 -2.15 -7.72
CA LEU A 189 14.44 -0.80 -7.47
C LEU A 189 14.03 -0.28 -6.08
N ILE A 190 12.77 -0.52 -5.68
CA ILE A 190 12.23 -0.01 -4.40
C ILE A 190 12.50 -0.95 -3.22
N ALA A 191 12.69 -2.27 -3.45
CA ALA A 191 12.84 -3.31 -2.42
C ALA A 191 14.15 -4.08 -2.59
N ARG A 192 15.18 -3.69 -1.84
CA ARG A 192 16.52 -4.33 -1.90
C ARG A 192 16.48 -5.83 -1.62
N TRP A 193 15.64 -6.26 -0.67
CA TRP A 193 15.49 -7.68 -0.33
C TRP A 193 14.99 -8.51 -1.52
N TYR A 194 14.09 -7.96 -2.33
CA TYR A 194 13.59 -8.61 -3.55
C TYR A 194 14.71 -8.71 -4.60
N ALA A 195 15.48 -7.64 -4.81
CA ALA A 195 16.62 -7.67 -5.72
C ALA A 195 17.68 -8.73 -5.29
N GLN A 196 17.89 -8.89 -3.97
CA GLN A 196 18.81 -9.89 -3.42
C GLN A 196 18.30 -11.32 -3.61
N LEU A 197 17.00 -11.57 -3.56
CA LEU A 197 16.42 -12.90 -3.79
C LEU A 197 16.81 -13.44 -5.17
N PHE A 198 16.80 -12.61 -6.20
CA PHE A 198 17.20 -13.01 -7.56
C PHE A 198 18.71 -13.25 -7.72
N ARG A 199 19.53 -12.82 -6.77
CA ARG A 199 20.96 -13.17 -6.70
C ARG A 199 21.23 -14.48 -5.95
N ARG A 200 20.21 -15.13 -5.41
CA ARG A 200 20.29 -16.36 -4.61
C ARG A 200 19.45 -17.47 -5.26
N PRO A 201 19.99 -18.16 -6.29
CA PRO A 201 19.21 -19.08 -7.12
C PRO A 201 18.56 -20.23 -6.34
N ALA A 202 19.25 -20.77 -5.33
CA ALA A 202 18.70 -21.84 -4.49
C ALA A 202 17.49 -21.37 -3.67
N GLN A 203 17.53 -20.15 -3.10
CA GLN A 203 16.40 -19.57 -2.36
C GLN A 203 15.23 -19.25 -3.30
N LEU A 204 15.52 -18.68 -4.46
CA LEU A 204 14.51 -18.39 -5.48
C LEU A 204 13.82 -19.67 -5.94
N PHE A 205 14.58 -20.74 -6.20
CA PHE A 205 14.04 -22.04 -6.58
C PHE A 205 13.14 -22.61 -5.48
N ALA A 206 13.59 -22.60 -4.21
CA ALA A 206 12.78 -23.05 -3.08
C ALA A 206 11.48 -22.26 -2.94
N MET A 207 11.51 -20.93 -3.14
CA MET A 207 10.31 -20.09 -3.11
C MET A 207 9.37 -20.40 -4.28
N ARG A 208 9.89 -20.62 -5.48
CA ARG A 208 9.10 -21.04 -6.63
C ARG A 208 8.40 -22.39 -6.39
N LEU A 209 9.10 -23.34 -5.81
CA LEU A 209 8.54 -24.65 -5.46
C LEU A 209 7.44 -24.50 -4.40
N LEU A 210 7.69 -23.71 -3.34
CA LEU A 210 6.75 -23.45 -2.25
C LEU A 210 5.42 -22.83 -2.76
N PHE A 211 5.49 -21.91 -3.70
CA PHE A 211 4.32 -21.25 -4.28
C PHE A 211 3.82 -21.88 -5.60
N SER A 212 4.39 -23.02 -5.99
CA SER A 212 3.88 -23.76 -7.16
C SER A 212 2.45 -24.23 -6.94
N SER A 213 1.76 -24.58 -8.04
CA SER A 213 0.40 -25.13 -7.97
C SER A 213 0.35 -26.61 -7.57
N HIS A 214 1.51 -27.29 -7.47
CA HIS A 214 1.56 -28.73 -7.26
C HIS A 214 1.27 -29.16 -5.81
N PHE A 215 1.69 -28.36 -4.83
CA PHE A 215 1.67 -28.80 -3.42
C PHE A 215 0.68 -28.03 -2.53
N ASP A 216 -0.10 -27.10 -3.06
CA ASP A 216 -1.01 -26.23 -2.29
C ASP A 216 -0.37 -25.48 -1.10
N LEU A 217 0.96 -25.53 -0.95
CA LEU A 217 1.65 -24.89 0.18
C LEU A 217 1.51 -23.37 0.14
N GLY A 218 1.68 -22.77 -1.04
CA GLY A 218 1.45 -21.33 -1.24
C GLY A 218 0.01 -20.94 -0.92
N LEU A 219 -0.99 -21.76 -1.31
CA LEU A 219 -2.40 -21.53 -0.96
C LEU A 219 -2.62 -21.59 0.56
N ARG A 220 -2.01 -22.56 1.25
CA ARG A 220 -2.12 -22.67 2.72
C ARG A 220 -1.50 -21.45 3.42
N ILE A 221 -0.35 -20.96 2.93
CA ILE A 221 0.32 -19.76 3.46
C ILE A 221 -0.56 -18.53 3.26
N ALA A 222 -1.03 -18.29 2.03
CA ALA A 222 -1.91 -17.17 1.73
C ALA A 222 -3.21 -17.21 2.54
N THR A 223 -3.85 -18.39 2.64
CA THR A 223 -5.06 -18.57 3.44
C THR A 223 -4.81 -18.26 4.92
N ARG A 224 -3.70 -18.79 5.51
CA ARG A 224 -3.36 -18.51 6.92
C ARG A 224 -3.11 -17.02 7.15
N HIS A 225 -2.44 -16.37 6.22
CA HIS A 225 -2.20 -14.93 6.30
C HIS A 225 -3.52 -14.14 6.31
N VAL A 226 -4.40 -14.39 5.34
CA VAL A 226 -5.70 -13.69 5.23
C VAL A 226 -6.58 -13.98 6.44
N VAL A 227 -6.66 -15.24 6.92
CA VAL A 227 -7.40 -15.58 8.16
C VAL A 227 -6.83 -14.78 9.34
N ARG A 228 -5.51 -14.74 9.52
CA ARG A 228 -4.89 -13.94 10.60
C ARG A 228 -5.21 -12.45 10.47
N ALA A 229 -5.14 -11.92 9.26
CA ALA A 229 -5.39 -10.50 8.99
C ALA A 229 -6.83 -10.10 9.29
N THR A 230 -7.80 -10.91 8.81
CA THR A 230 -9.23 -10.68 9.05
C THR A 230 -9.63 -10.90 10.51
N THR A 231 -9.05 -11.91 11.17
CA THR A 231 -9.27 -12.14 12.61
C THR A 231 -8.72 -10.97 13.44
N TYR A 232 -7.52 -10.50 13.14
CA TYR A 232 -6.95 -9.35 13.83
C TYR A 232 -7.84 -8.10 13.69
N PHE A 233 -8.33 -7.83 12.48
CA PHE A 233 -9.25 -6.72 12.25
C PHE A 233 -10.51 -6.84 13.11
N LEU A 234 -11.20 -7.97 13.05
CA LEU A 234 -12.45 -8.20 13.80
C LEU A 234 -12.26 -8.10 15.32
N GLN A 235 -11.12 -8.55 15.82
CA GLN A 235 -10.83 -8.53 17.26
C GLN A 235 -10.49 -7.12 17.77
N HIS A 236 -9.93 -6.25 16.93
CA HIS A 236 -9.37 -5.00 17.40
C HIS A 236 -10.05 -3.75 16.85
N VAL A 237 -10.84 -3.84 15.78
CA VAL A 237 -11.50 -2.64 15.21
C VAL A 237 -12.40 -1.95 16.23
N GLY A 238 -13.08 -2.68 17.09
CA GLY A 238 -13.91 -2.14 18.17
C GLY A 238 -13.12 -1.42 19.28
N SER A 239 -11.79 -1.47 19.29
CA SER A 239 -10.96 -0.68 20.19
C SER A 239 -10.67 0.73 19.67
N LEU A 240 -10.99 1.02 18.41
CA LEU A 240 -10.88 2.35 17.83
C LEU A 240 -12.19 3.11 18.03
N PRO A 241 -12.15 4.42 18.36
CA PRO A 241 -13.33 5.28 18.30
C PRO A 241 -13.93 5.27 16.89
N GLU A 242 -15.26 5.29 16.79
CA GLU A 242 -15.95 5.33 15.48
C GLU A 242 -15.63 6.60 14.68
N THR A 243 -15.23 7.67 15.36
CA THR A 243 -14.78 8.94 14.75
C THR A 243 -13.41 8.84 14.10
N ASP A 244 -12.65 7.79 14.37
CA ASP A 244 -11.25 7.67 13.94
C ASP A 244 -11.07 6.79 12.72
N TYR A 245 -12.13 6.11 12.26
CA TYR A 245 -12.01 5.28 11.06
C TYR A 245 -13.28 5.23 10.20
N VAL A 246 -13.07 5.00 8.92
CA VAL A 246 -14.11 4.67 7.95
C VAL A 246 -13.73 3.37 7.23
N SER A 247 -14.71 2.52 6.95
CA SER A 247 -14.53 1.28 6.20
C SER A 247 -15.21 1.36 4.84
N VAL A 248 -14.54 0.85 3.79
CA VAL A 248 -15.08 0.74 2.44
C VAL A 248 -14.82 -0.65 1.88
N ARG A 249 -15.79 -1.24 1.18
CA ARG A 249 -15.56 -2.48 0.44
C ARG A 249 -15.02 -2.12 -0.96
N TYR A 250 -14.05 -2.88 -1.43
CA TYR A 250 -13.47 -2.74 -2.77
C TYR A 250 -14.55 -2.84 -3.86
N GLU A 251 -15.49 -3.74 -3.66
CA GLU A 251 -16.60 -3.98 -4.57
C GLU A 251 -17.50 -2.73 -4.70
N ASP A 252 -17.84 -2.09 -3.58
CA ASP A 252 -18.65 -0.87 -3.55
C ASP A 252 -17.86 0.31 -4.16
N LEU A 253 -16.57 0.41 -3.85
CA LEU A 253 -15.69 1.42 -4.45
C LEU A 253 -15.60 1.29 -5.98
N CYS A 254 -15.64 0.07 -6.51
CA CYS A 254 -15.63 -0.16 -7.95
C CYS A 254 -17.00 0.11 -8.59
N ASN A 255 -18.10 -0.13 -7.88
CA ASN A 255 -19.45 0.08 -8.38
C ASN A 255 -19.87 1.54 -8.36
N ASP A 256 -19.52 2.26 -7.32
CA ASP A 256 -19.83 3.70 -7.16
C ASP A 256 -18.64 4.42 -6.51
N PRO A 257 -17.61 4.72 -7.31
CA PRO A 257 -16.39 5.36 -6.81
C PRO A 257 -16.64 6.78 -6.30
N GLU A 258 -17.53 7.53 -6.95
CA GLU A 258 -17.83 8.91 -6.60
C GLU A 258 -18.46 9.01 -5.23
N ALA A 259 -19.53 8.26 -4.96
CA ALA A 259 -20.17 8.24 -3.65
C ALA A 259 -19.25 7.74 -2.54
N ASN A 260 -18.42 6.71 -2.80
CA ASN A 260 -17.50 6.18 -1.79
C ASN A 260 -16.35 7.15 -1.50
N VAL A 261 -15.79 7.83 -2.52
CA VAL A 261 -14.77 8.87 -2.31
C VAL A 261 -15.35 10.06 -1.57
N ALA A 262 -16.56 10.54 -1.96
CA ALA A 262 -17.24 11.63 -1.27
C ALA A 262 -17.47 11.32 0.22
N ARG A 263 -17.97 10.12 0.55
CA ARG A 263 -18.16 9.66 1.93
C ARG A 263 -16.85 9.62 2.74
N ILE A 264 -15.75 9.21 2.10
CA ILE A 264 -14.44 9.24 2.76
C ILE A 264 -13.96 10.66 3.01
N LEU A 265 -14.12 11.56 2.04
CA LEU A 265 -13.74 12.96 2.21
C LEU A 265 -14.60 13.67 3.26
N GLU A 266 -15.91 13.41 3.29
CA GLU A 266 -16.82 13.90 4.33
C GLU A 266 -16.40 13.44 5.73
N PHE A 267 -16.09 12.15 5.91
CA PHE A 267 -15.54 11.61 7.15
C PHE A 267 -14.24 12.31 7.59
N LEU A 268 -13.44 12.77 6.64
CA LEU A 268 -12.17 13.44 6.89
C LEU A 268 -12.32 14.97 7.01
N ASP A 269 -13.52 15.53 6.91
CA ASP A 269 -13.77 16.97 6.84
C ASP A 269 -13.05 17.66 5.70
N LEU A 270 -12.88 16.97 4.55
CA LEU A 270 -12.16 17.45 3.38
C LEU A 270 -13.11 17.64 2.19
N LYS A 271 -12.70 18.53 1.27
CA LYS A 271 -13.39 18.74 -0.02
C LYS A 271 -12.46 18.36 -1.17
N PRO A 272 -12.97 17.82 -2.28
CA PRO A 272 -12.16 17.58 -3.46
C PRO A 272 -11.70 18.94 -4.03
N MET A 273 -10.43 19.03 -4.41
CA MET A 273 -9.82 20.21 -5.02
C MET A 273 -9.70 20.07 -6.55
N ALA A 274 -9.93 18.87 -7.08
CA ALA A 274 -9.90 18.56 -8.50
C ALA A 274 -11.13 17.76 -8.91
N SER A 275 -11.64 18.01 -10.10
CA SER A 275 -12.66 17.17 -10.73
C SER A 275 -12.04 15.86 -11.20
N MET A 276 -12.74 14.75 -10.98
CA MET A 276 -12.23 13.41 -11.26
C MET A 276 -13.05 12.70 -12.33
N ALA A 277 -12.35 12.11 -13.30
CA ALA A 277 -12.94 11.18 -14.27
C ALA A 277 -12.74 9.74 -13.76
N TYR A 278 -13.62 9.27 -12.88
CA TYR A 278 -13.54 7.96 -12.22
C TYR A 278 -13.44 6.79 -13.21
N ASP A 279 -14.16 6.87 -14.34
CA ASP A 279 -14.18 5.82 -15.37
C ASP A 279 -12.82 5.56 -15.99
N THR A 280 -11.92 6.54 -15.99
CA THR A 280 -10.56 6.38 -16.49
C THR A 280 -9.63 5.70 -15.50
N LEU A 281 -9.94 5.78 -14.22
CA LEU A 281 -9.12 5.28 -13.12
C LEU A 281 -9.50 3.85 -12.72
N ILE A 282 -10.75 3.47 -12.89
CA ILE A 282 -11.28 2.16 -12.51
C ILE A 282 -11.46 1.28 -13.74
N ARG A 283 -10.76 0.16 -13.74
CA ARG A 283 -10.93 -0.89 -14.75
C ARG A 283 -11.33 -2.18 -14.05
N PRO A 284 -12.62 -2.48 -13.93
CA PRO A 284 -13.07 -3.75 -13.38
C PRO A 284 -12.44 -4.90 -14.17
N ARG A 285 -11.87 -5.87 -13.46
CA ARG A 285 -11.31 -7.09 -14.08
C ARG A 285 -12.12 -8.27 -13.57
N PRO A 286 -12.59 -9.15 -14.46
CA PRO A 286 -13.19 -10.40 -14.03
C PRO A 286 -12.17 -11.17 -13.18
N VAL A 287 -12.66 -11.79 -12.11
CA VAL A 287 -11.82 -12.54 -11.17
C VAL A 287 -11.95 -14.03 -11.48
N ASP A 288 -11.07 -14.53 -12.31
CA ASP A 288 -10.93 -15.98 -12.50
C ASP A 288 -10.16 -16.57 -11.32
N LEU A 289 -10.76 -17.52 -10.62
CA LEU A 289 -10.08 -18.21 -9.54
C LEU A 289 -9.07 -19.22 -10.09
N LEU A 290 -7.90 -19.28 -9.46
CA LEU A 290 -6.95 -20.36 -9.70
C LEU A 290 -7.59 -21.72 -9.39
N PRO A 291 -7.31 -22.79 -10.13
CA PRO A 291 -7.97 -24.09 -9.95
C PRO A 291 -7.90 -24.62 -8.52
N GLU A 292 -6.77 -24.47 -7.84
CA GLU A 292 -6.60 -24.89 -6.44
C GLU A 292 -7.41 -24.03 -5.46
N VAL A 293 -7.62 -22.74 -5.74
CA VAL A 293 -8.49 -21.85 -4.96
C VAL A 293 -9.94 -22.23 -5.15
N ALA A 294 -10.37 -22.41 -6.39
CA ALA A 294 -11.73 -22.83 -6.73
C ALA A 294 -12.08 -24.17 -6.08
N ARG A 295 -11.20 -25.18 -6.18
CA ARG A 295 -11.39 -26.52 -5.59
C ARG A 295 -11.54 -26.47 -4.07
N LYS A 296 -10.88 -25.54 -3.38
CA LYS A 296 -10.90 -25.43 -1.92
C LYS A 296 -11.77 -24.27 -1.41
N ARG A 297 -12.53 -23.62 -2.29
CA ARG A 297 -13.32 -22.41 -1.97
C ARG A 297 -14.15 -22.59 -0.70
N HIS A 298 -14.94 -23.65 -0.62
CA HIS A 298 -15.82 -23.90 0.53
C HIS A 298 -15.04 -23.96 1.86
N LYS A 299 -13.94 -24.75 1.93
CA LYS A 299 -13.11 -24.89 3.14
C LYS A 299 -12.41 -23.57 3.53
N ILE A 300 -12.06 -22.74 2.54
CA ILE A 300 -11.45 -21.44 2.77
C ILE A 300 -12.50 -20.49 3.35
N LEU A 301 -13.68 -20.39 2.73
CA LEU A 301 -14.76 -19.50 3.16
C LEU A 301 -15.30 -19.87 4.54
N GLN A 302 -15.42 -21.16 4.87
CA GLN A 302 -15.79 -21.62 6.22
C GLN A 302 -14.87 -21.04 7.31
N ARG A 303 -13.57 -20.93 7.04
CA ARG A 303 -12.60 -20.32 7.99
C ARG A 303 -12.68 -18.80 8.06
N LEU A 304 -13.27 -18.16 7.07
CA LEU A 304 -13.39 -16.72 6.91
C LEU A 304 -14.83 -16.23 7.10
N GLU A 305 -15.73 -17.14 7.50
CA GLU A 305 -17.15 -16.87 7.68
C GLU A 305 -17.42 -15.65 8.57
N PRO A 306 -16.79 -15.48 9.74
CA PRO A 306 -17.03 -14.29 10.57
C PRO A 306 -16.73 -12.96 9.84
N TYR A 307 -15.69 -12.94 9.03
CA TYR A 307 -15.35 -11.76 8.25
C TYR A 307 -16.30 -11.55 7.06
N CYS A 308 -16.73 -12.62 6.42
CA CYS A 308 -17.71 -12.55 5.34
C CYS A 308 -19.06 -12.04 5.87
N VAL A 309 -19.50 -12.51 7.02
CA VAL A 309 -20.74 -12.04 7.68
C VAL A 309 -20.62 -10.57 8.05
N TYR A 310 -19.52 -10.18 8.70
CA TYR A 310 -19.29 -8.77 9.12
C TYR A 310 -19.38 -7.78 7.96
N HIS A 311 -18.85 -8.15 6.79
CA HIS A 311 -18.85 -7.29 5.60
C HIS A 311 -19.96 -7.63 4.60
N SER A 312 -20.92 -8.48 4.93
CA SER A 312 -22.01 -8.92 4.04
C SER A 312 -21.53 -9.48 2.70
N TYR A 313 -20.41 -10.22 2.71
CA TYR A 313 -19.96 -10.98 1.55
C TYR A 313 -20.74 -12.29 1.46
N HIS A 314 -21.44 -12.47 0.37
CA HIS A 314 -22.13 -13.73 0.08
C HIS A 314 -21.15 -14.83 -0.30
N ALA A 315 -21.42 -16.07 0.14
CA ALA A 315 -20.57 -17.24 -0.08
C ALA A 315 -20.52 -17.71 -1.55
#